data_bf0835fd7746df57a8bba7f6fc032291
#
_entry.id   bf0835fd7746df57a8bba7f6fc032291
#
_cell.length_a   1.000
_cell.length_b   1.000
_cell.length_c   1.000
_cell.angle_alpha   90.00
_cell.angle_beta   90.00
_cell.angle_gamma   90.00
#
_symmetry.space_group_name_H-M   'P 1'
#
loop_
_entity.id
_entity.type
_entity.pdbx_description
1 polymer ?
#
loop_
_entity_poly.entity_id
_entity_poly.type
_entity_poly.pdbx_seq_one_letter_code
_entity_poly.pdbx_strand_id
1 'polypeptide(L)'
;MFKKLAVFTDIHFGLKSNSKLHNDDCEEFVDWYIDLAKQHGCETGMFCGDWHHNRNSVNITTMDASIRSLEKIGKAFDNFYFFPGNHDLYYKDSRDIQSTEFGRFIPGITMVNEITQIDDVVMVPWLVGNEWKKVGKMKCKYMFGHFELPNFFMNAMVEMPDTGELKGSDFVAQEYVFSGHFHKRQIKNNIHYLGNPFPHNYADVDDDERGMMILEHGKEPVYFNWGNCPKYRNVKLSTLLDKTKDIMKSKMHLRVTLDIDISFEEASFIKETFMKEYGCREITLIPN
;
A
#
# COMPACT_ATOMS: atom_id res chain seq x y z
N MET A 1 20.50 5.87 -12.24
CA MET A 1 20.07 5.30 -10.96
C MET A 1 19.63 3.84 -11.10
N PHE A 2 18.75 3.45 -12.01
CA PHE A 2 18.28 2.07 -12.19
C PHE A 2 18.12 1.69 -13.66
N LYS A 3 18.19 0.38 -13.97
CA LYS A 3 17.76 -0.21 -15.24
C LYS A 3 16.33 -0.73 -15.14
N LYS A 4 16.04 -1.49 -14.08
CA LYS A 4 14.70 -1.94 -13.68
C LYS A 4 14.53 -1.71 -12.20
N LEU A 5 13.38 -1.15 -11.83
CA LEU A 5 13.02 -0.75 -10.49
C LEU A 5 11.71 -1.43 -10.06
N ALA A 6 11.72 -2.09 -8.92
CA ALA A 6 10.52 -2.63 -8.28
C ALA A 6 10.04 -1.66 -7.19
N VAL A 7 8.77 -1.26 -7.21
CA VAL A 7 8.24 -0.21 -6.31
C VAL A 7 6.96 -0.66 -5.65
N PHE A 8 6.84 -0.38 -4.35
CA PHE A 8 5.58 -0.47 -3.60
C PHE A 8 5.50 0.61 -2.52
N THR A 9 4.35 0.75 -1.86
CA THR A 9 4.06 1.80 -0.88
C THR A 9 2.95 1.39 0.08
N ASP A 10 2.74 2.13 1.17
CA ASP A 10 1.54 2.05 2.03
C ASP A 10 1.25 0.66 2.59
N ILE A 11 2.26 -0.05 3.09
CA ILE A 11 2.10 -1.41 3.63
C ILE A 11 1.48 -1.44 5.02
N HIS A 12 1.69 -0.39 5.82
CA HIS A 12 1.06 -0.17 7.13
C HIS A 12 1.20 -1.32 8.14
N PHE A 13 2.41 -1.79 8.41
CA PHE A 13 2.64 -2.71 9.53
C PHE A 13 1.98 -2.18 10.82
N GLY A 14 1.29 -3.04 11.54
CA GLY A 14 0.58 -2.68 12.78
C GLY A 14 -0.85 -2.16 12.60
N LEU A 15 -1.39 -2.17 11.39
CA LEU A 15 -2.81 -1.87 11.16
C LEU A 15 -3.71 -2.84 11.97
N LYS A 16 -4.98 -2.46 12.18
CA LYS A 16 -5.96 -3.23 12.95
C LYS A 16 -5.49 -3.56 14.37
N SER A 17 -5.05 -2.52 15.11
CA SER A 17 -4.59 -2.63 16.50
C SER A 17 -3.41 -3.60 16.64
N ASN A 18 -2.44 -3.53 15.75
CA ASN A 18 -1.28 -4.40 15.69
C ASN A 18 -1.63 -5.89 15.46
N SER A 19 -2.63 -6.13 14.62
CA SER A 19 -3.07 -7.48 14.30
C SER A 19 -1.93 -8.33 13.75
N LYS A 20 -1.68 -9.46 14.41
CA LYS A 20 -0.71 -10.44 13.91
C LYS A 20 -1.05 -10.90 12.51
N LEU A 21 -2.34 -11.12 12.23
CA LEU A 21 -2.80 -11.58 10.92
C LEU A 21 -2.51 -10.55 9.81
N HIS A 22 -2.63 -9.25 10.12
CA HIS A 22 -2.25 -8.21 9.17
C HIS A 22 -0.73 -8.14 8.98
N ASN A 23 0.04 -8.26 10.05
CA ASN A 23 1.50 -8.29 9.95
C ASN A 23 1.99 -9.52 9.15
N ASP A 24 1.36 -10.68 9.32
CA ASP A 24 1.65 -11.89 8.55
C ASP A 24 1.35 -11.65 7.03
N ASP A 25 0.26 -10.93 6.69
CA ASP A 25 -0.01 -10.53 5.30
C ASP A 25 1.04 -9.57 4.75
N CYS A 26 1.52 -8.64 5.55
CA CYS A 26 2.60 -7.75 5.15
C CYS A 26 3.89 -8.53 4.85
N GLU A 27 4.27 -9.48 5.71
CA GLU A 27 5.45 -10.33 5.49
C GLU A 27 5.31 -11.19 4.22
N GLU A 28 4.13 -11.79 4.00
CA GLU A 28 3.84 -12.61 2.82
C GLU A 28 3.84 -11.76 1.53
N PHE A 29 3.31 -10.52 1.60
CA PHE A 29 3.42 -9.58 0.49
C PHE A 29 4.88 -9.24 0.17
N VAL A 30 5.71 -8.99 1.19
CA VAL A 30 7.14 -8.71 1.00
C VAL A 30 7.85 -9.88 0.34
N ASP A 31 7.55 -11.11 0.74
CA ASP A 31 8.12 -12.30 0.10
C ASP A 31 7.69 -12.38 -1.39
N TRP A 32 6.42 -12.17 -1.70
CA TRP A 32 5.92 -12.11 -3.07
C TRP A 32 6.56 -10.97 -3.89
N TYR A 33 6.70 -9.78 -3.29
CA TYR A 33 7.34 -8.64 -3.93
C TYR A 33 8.78 -8.94 -4.34
N ILE A 34 9.55 -9.53 -3.42
CA ILE A 34 10.94 -9.92 -3.66
C ILE A 34 11.04 -10.95 -4.79
N ASP A 35 10.20 -11.99 -4.74
CA ASP A 35 10.21 -13.07 -5.73
C ASP A 35 9.86 -12.55 -7.12
N LEU A 36 8.82 -11.70 -7.22
CA LEU A 36 8.42 -11.12 -8.49
C LEU A 36 9.47 -10.15 -9.04
N ALA A 37 10.07 -9.32 -8.20
CA ALA A 37 11.15 -8.43 -8.59
C ALA A 37 12.35 -9.19 -9.16
N LYS A 38 12.74 -10.30 -8.52
CA LYS A 38 13.82 -11.19 -9.00
C LYS A 38 13.48 -11.85 -10.34
N GLN A 39 12.24 -12.36 -10.50
CA GLN A 39 11.78 -12.94 -11.76
C GLN A 39 11.88 -11.97 -12.93
N HIS A 40 11.67 -10.68 -12.67
CA HIS A 40 11.77 -9.61 -13.66
C HIS A 40 13.17 -8.99 -13.80
N GLY A 41 14.15 -9.46 -13.01
CA GLY A 41 15.53 -8.97 -13.03
C GLY A 41 15.67 -7.54 -12.50
N CYS A 42 14.91 -7.17 -11.46
CA CYS A 42 15.05 -5.90 -10.78
C CYS A 42 16.18 -5.99 -9.74
N GLU A 43 17.26 -5.26 -9.95
CA GLU A 43 18.37 -5.12 -9.01
C GLU A 43 18.19 -3.96 -8.04
N THR A 44 17.26 -3.06 -8.36
CA THR A 44 16.90 -1.90 -7.54
C THR A 44 15.46 -2.01 -7.06
N GLY A 45 15.21 -1.69 -5.80
CA GLY A 45 13.89 -1.58 -5.22
C GLY A 45 13.64 -0.22 -4.59
N MET A 46 12.37 0.13 -4.37
CA MET A 46 11.98 1.37 -3.72
C MET A 46 10.69 1.20 -2.92
N PHE A 47 10.66 1.81 -1.75
CA PHE A 47 9.47 1.95 -0.91
C PHE A 47 9.12 3.43 -0.77
N CYS A 48 7.85 3.76 -1.05
CA CYS A 48 7.38 5.13 -1.19
C CYS A 48 6.51 5.62 -0.01
N GLY A 49 6.85 5.22 1.22
CA GLY A 49 6.24 5.76 2.45
C GLY A 49 5.10 4.95 3.04
N ASP A 50 4.81 5.21 4.31
CA ASP A 50 3.81 4.56 5.14
C ASP A 50 4.10 3.07 5.40
N TRP A 51 5.29 2.82 5.97
CA TRP A 51 5.72 1.50 6.42
C TRP A 51 4.99 1.05 7.67
N HIS A 52 4.92 1.91 8.70
CA HIS A 52 4.14 1.68 9.91
C HIS A 52 2.78 2.39 9.86
N HIS A 53 1.80 1.84 10.55
CA HIS A 53 0.47 2.48 10.64
C HIS A 53 0.38 3.52 11.75
N ASN A 54 0.99 3.24 12.90
CA ASN A 54 0.87 4.08 14.09
C ASN A 54 2.09 4.98 14.26
N ARG A 55 1.85 6.30 14.35
CA ARG A 55 2.90 7.32 14.51
C ARG A 55 3.55 7.31 15.90
N ASN A 56 2.73 7.11 16.94
CA ASN A 56 3.14 7.39 18.32
C ASN A 56 3.84 6.20 18.99
N SER A 57 3.58 5.00 18.52
CA SER A 57 4.15 3.79 19.09
C SER A 57 4.09 2.62 18.11
N VAL A 58 5.10 1.79 18.10
CA VAL A 58 5.11 0.54 17.36
C VAL A 58 5.13 -0.60 18.37
N ASN A 59 4.17 -1.51 18.28
CA ASN A 59 4.12 -2.70 19.12
C ASN A 59 5.33 -3.60 18.83
N ILE A 60 5.84 -4.29 19.85
CA ILE A 60 7.04 -5.14 19.74
C ILE A 60 6.88 -6.20 18.64
N THR A 61 5.73 -6.87 18.56
CA THR A 61 5.48 -7.89 17.52
C THR A 61 5.42 -7.30 16.12
N THR A 62 4.88 -6.09 15.98
CA THR A 62 4.87 -5.34 14.74
C THR A 62 6.29 -4.91 14.35
N MET A 63 7.07 -4.42 15.29
CA MET A 63 8.47 -4.03 15.06
C MET A 63 9.31 -5.21 14.59
N ASP A 64 9.14 -6.37 15.24
CA ASP A 64 9.86 -7.60 14.88
C ASP A 64 9.53 -8.05 13.45
N ALA A 65 8.24 -8.12 13.06
CA ALA A 65 7.81 -8.43 11.69
C ALA A 65 8.34 -7.41 10.66
N SER A 66 8.30 -6.15 11.02
CA SER A 66 8.77 -5.01 10.24
C SER A 66 10.29 -5.09 9.96
N ILE A 67 11.09 -5.35 10.99
CA ILE A 67 12.55 -5.50 10.86
C ILE A 67 12.89 -6.71 9.98
N ARG A 68 12.29 -7.89 10.26
CA ARG A 68 12.53 -9.09 9.45
C ARG A 68 12.21 -8.85 7.97
N SER A 69 11.11 -8.15 7.67
CA SER A 69 10.72 -7.82 6.30
C SER A 69 11.75 -6.91 5.63
N LEU A 70 12.20 -5.87 6.32
CA LEU A 70 13.18 -4.95 5.75
C LEU A 70 14.56 -5.59 5.60
N GLU A 71 14.96 -6.50 6.49
CA GLU A 71 16.17 -7.31 6.35
C GLU A 71 16.12 -8.25 5.11
N LYS A 72 14.97 -8.87 4.84
CA LYS A 72 14.76 -9.68 3.62
C LYS A 72 14.93 -8.82 2.37
N ILE A 73 14.34 -7.62 2.37
CA ILE A 73 14.46 -6.66 1.26
C ILE A 73 15.91 -6.23 1.07
N GLY A 74 16.60 -5.84 2.14
CA GLY A 74 18.01 -5.41 2.07
C GLY A 74 18.96 -6.49 1.53
N LYS A 75 18.64 -7.77 1.75
CA LYS A 75 19.38 -8.92 1.19
C LYS A 75 19.02 -9.23 -0.27
N ALA A 76 17.86 -8.77 -0.73
CA ALA A 76 17.30 -9.14 -2.03
C ALA A 76 17.71 -8.21 -3.17
N PHE A 77 18.03 -6.96 -2.87
CA PHE A 77 18.34 -5.92 -3.83
C PHE A 77 19.77 -5.40 -3.63
N ASP A 78 20.43 -5.03 -4.74
CA ASP A 78 21.73 -4.36 -4.68
C ASP A 78 21.60 -2.93 -4.11
N ASN A 79 20.48 -2.27 -4.41
CA ASN A 79 20.12 -0.96 -3.89
C ASN A 79 18.63 -0.92 -3.57
N PHE A 80 18.26 -0.58 -2.34
CA PHE A 80 16.89 -0.36 -1.97
C PHE A 80 16.74 1.02 -1.34
N TYR A 81 15.95 1.88 -1.99
CA TYR A 81 15.66 3.23 -1.50
C TYR A 81 14.38 3.22 -0.70
N PHE A 82 14.46 3.81 0.48
CA PHE A 82 13.34 3.86 1.43
C PHE A 82 13.15 5.28 1.93
N PHE A 83 11.97 5.84 1.77
CA PHE A 83 11.64 7.11 2.39
C PHE A 83 10.34 7.05 3.19
N PRO A 84 10.21 7.87 4.26
CA PRO A 84 9.05 7.85 5.12
C PRO A 84 7.84 8.53 4.47
N GLY A 85 6.66 7.98 4.75
CA GLY A 85 5.37 8.63 4.56
C GLY A 85 4.92 9.37 5.83
N ASN A 86 3.70 9.90 5.81
CA ASN A 86 3.17 10.65 6.94
C ASN A 86 2.88 9.80 8.20
N HIS A 87 2.58 8.51 8.02
CA HIS A 87 2.38 7.59 9.14
C HIS A 87 3.67 7.17 9.83
N ASP A 88 4.81 7.31 9.17
CA ASP A 88 6.11 6.98 9.74
C ASP A 88 6.67 8.07 10.66
N LEU A 89 6.14 9.29 10.57
CA LEU A 89 6.62 10.46 11.32
C LEU A 89 5.86 10.64 12.63
N TYR A 90 6.59 10.89 13.72
CA TYR A 90 5.97 11.25 15.01
C TYR A 90 5.25 12.60 14.93
N TYR A 91 5.92 13.64 14.44
CA TYR A 91 5.34 14.94 14.14
C TYR A 91 5.00 15.05 12.65
N LYS A 92 3.85 15.65 12.33
CA LYS A 92 3.40 15.80 10.94
C LYS A 92 4.28 16.72 10.09
N ASP A 93 4.96 17.65 10.74
CA ASP A 93 5.70 18.77 10.17
C ASP A 93 7.22 18.63 10.36
N SER A 94 7.70 17.50 10.90
CA SER A 94 9.13 17.21 11.06
C SER A 94 9.45 15.75 10.82
N ARG A 95 10.60 15.49 10.19
CA ARG A 95 11.17 14.15 9.98
C ARG A 95 12.23 13.76 11.00
N ASP A 96 12.42 14.57 12.06
CA ASP A 96 13.47 14.34 13.08
C ASP A 96 13.24 13.06 13.88
N ILE A 97 11.98 12.69 14.10
CA ILE A 97 11.60 11.46 14.80
C ILE A 97 10.66 10.65 13.92
N GLN A 98 11.10 9.46 13.55
CA GLN A 98 10.35 8.55 12.68
C GLN A 98 10.46 7.10 13.15
N SER A 99 9.39 6.33 12.96
CA SER A 99 9.32 4.93 13.37
C SER A 99 10.22 4.01 12.55
N THR A 100 10.66 4.46 11.38
CA THR A 100 11.46 3.72 10.41
C THR A 100 12.97 3.99 10.49
N GLU A 101 13.42 4.76 11.48
CA GLU A 101 14.82 5.15 11.66
C GLU A 101 15.79 3.96 11.76
N PHE A 102 15.31 2.80 12.22
CA PHE A 102 16.09 1.56 12.29
C PHE A 102 16.56 1.08 10.91
N GLY A 103 15.91 1.48 9.84
CA GLY A 103 16.28 1.11 8.46
C GLY A 103 17.72 1.51 8.09
N ARG A 104 18.26 2.58 8.70
CA ARG A 104 19.67 3.00 8.50
C ARG A 104 20.71 1.96 8.93
N PHE A 105 20.32 1.06 9.81
CA PHE A 105 21.19 0.02 10.34
C PHE A 105 21.06 -1.32 9.59
N ILE A 106 20.15 -1.39 8.62
CA ILE A 106 19.93 -2.60 7.83
C ILE A 106 20.77 -2.52 6.55
N PRO A 107 21.71 -3.46 6.33
CA PRO A 107 22.50 -3.50 5.11
C PRO A 107 21.64 -3.58 3.84
N GLY A 108 22.01 -2.85 2.80
CA GLY A 108 21.28 -2.80 1.53
C GLY A 108 20.13 -1.79 1.49
N ILE A 109 19.79 -1.15 2.63
CA ILE A 109 18.76 -0.12 2.70
C ILE A 109 19.41 1.27 2.68
N THR A 110 18.96 2.12 1.76
CA THR A 110 19.32 3.53 1.68
C THR A 110 18.11 4.38 2.14
N MET A 111 18.19 4.93 3.35
CA MET A 111 17.17 5.83 3.87
C MET A 111 17.26 7.20 3.19
N VAL A 112 16.15 7.67 2.64
CA VAL A 112 16.02 8.96 1.97
C VAL A 112 15.15 9.87 2.84
N ASN A 113 15.78 10.65 3.71
CA ASN A 113 15.10 11.51 4.68
C ASN A 113 14.91 12.96 4.19
N GLU A 114 15.49 13.30 3.04
CA GLU A 114 15.37 14.61 2.41
C GLU A 114 15.08 14.46 0.92
N ILE A 115 14.59 15.51 0.29
CA ILE A 115 14.39 15.52 -1.18
C ILE A 115 15.75 15.27 -1.84
N THR A 116 15.85 14.15 -2.52
CA THR A 116 17.12 13.66 -3.09
C THR A 116 16.96 13.44 -4.58
N GLN A 117 17.91 13.97 -5.36
CA GLN A 117 17.98 13.72 -6.80
C GLN A 117 19.22 12.92 -7.14
N ILE A 118 19.03 11.82 -7.86
CA ILE A 118 20.09 10.98 -8.43
C ILE A 118 19.80 10.83 -9.93
N ASP A 119 20.69 11.32 -10.77
CA ASP A 119 20.50 11.36 -12.23
C ASP A 119 19.17 12.07 -12.61
N ASP A 120 18.29 11.37 -13.29
CA ASP A 120 16.97 11.82 -13.74
C ASP A 120 15.82 11.38 -12.82
N VAL A 121 16.16 10.91 -11.60
CA VAL A 121 15.20 10.46 -10.58
C VAL A 121 15.23 11.37 -9.38
N VAL A 122 14.05 11.83 -8.93
CA VAL A 122 13.87 12.58 -7.69
C VAL A 122 13.02 11.74 -6.72
N MET A 123 13.52 11.59 -5.49
CA MET A 123 12.83 10.94 -4.38
C MET A 123 12.42 11.99 -3.36
N VAL A 124 11.14 11.99 -2.99
CA VAL A 124 10.53 13.01 -2.15
C VAL A 124 9.80 12.33 -0.98
N PRO A 125 10.40 12.29 0.22
CA PRO A 125 9.69 11.84 1.42
C PRO A 125 8.48 12.74 1.72
N TRP A 126 7.63 12.35 2.68
CA TRP A 126 6.54 13.20 3.13
C TRP A 126 7.01 14.64 3.33
N LEU A 127 6.34 15.56 2.65
CA LEU A 127 6.72 16.98 2.63
C LEU A 127 6.47 17.65 3.97
N VAL A 128 7.45 18.43 4.43
CA VAL A 128 7.37 19.21 5.66
C VAL A 128 7.60 20.70 5.40
N GLY A 129 6.92 21.54 6.15
CA GLY A 129 7.04 22.98 6.04
C GLY A 129 6.77 23.52 4.63
N ASN A 130 7.74 24.22 4.06
CA ASN A 130 7.61 24.88 2.75
C ASN A 130 8.20 24.09 1.57
N GLU A 131 8.54 22.82 1.74
CA GLU A 131 9.17 21.99 0.71
C GLU A 131 8.28 21.85 -0.54
N TRP A 132 6.96 21.80 -0.37
CA TRP A 132 6.00 21.74 -1.45
C TRP A 132 6.19 22.83 -2.53
N LYS A 133 6.70 24.02 -2.15
CA LYS A 133 6.97 25.12 -3.08
C LYS A 133 8.08 24.83 -4.09
N LYS A 134 8.92 23.83 -3.84
CA LYS A 134 10.08 23.47 -4.67
C LYS A 134 9.78 22.28 -5.58
N VAL A 135 9.01 21.29 -5.10
CA VAL A 135 8.88 19.96 -5.69
C VAL A 135 8.35 20.01 -7.12
N GLY A 136 7.25 20.71 -7.38
CA GLY A 136 6.68 20.80 -8.73
C GLY A 136 7.62 21.44 -9.77
N LYS A 137 8.63 22.20 -9.34
CA LYS A 137 9.59 22.89 -10.21
C LYS A 137 10.85 22.09 -10.51
N MET A 138 11.06 20.95 -9.84
CA MET A 138 12.24 20.10 -10.03
C MET A 138 12.17 19.36 -11.36
N LYS A 139 13.20 19.51 -12.19
CA LYS A 139 13.28 18.82 -13.49
C LYS A 139 13.84 17.42 -13.31
N CYS A 140 13.06 16.42 -13.68
CA CYS A 140 13.49 15.02 -13.69
C CYS A 140 12.62 14.21 -14.66
N LYS A 141 13.06 13.03 -15.04
CA LYS A 141 12.23 12.08 -15.77
C LYS A 141 11.22 11.42 -14.85
N TYR A 142 11.70 10.91 -13.72
CA TYR A 142 10.90 10.19 -12.73
C TYR A 142 10.95 10.90 -11.37
N MET A 143 9.78 11.13 -10.80
CA MET A 143 9.64 11.59 -9.44
C MET A 143 8.87 10.55 -8.64
N PHE A 144 9.43 10.13 -7.51
CA PHE A 144 8.77 9.25 -6.54
C PHE A 144 8.53 10.01 -5.26
N GLY A 145 7.30 9.98 -4.74
CA GLY A 145 6.97 10.71 -3.53
C GLY A 145 5.85 10.09 -2.71
N HIS A 146 5.49 10.80 -1.65
CA HIS A 146 4.35 10.48 -0.80
C HIS A 146 3.51 11.75 -0.67
N PHE A 147 2.65 11.99 -1.67
CA PHE A 147 1.97 13.27 -1.88
C PHE A 147 0.49 13.21 -1.52
N GLU A 148 -0.01 14.30 -0.95
CA GLU A 148 -1.43 14.55 -0.73
C GLU A 148 -1.91 15.58 -1.76
N LEU A 149 -2.33 15.12 -2.95
CA LEU A 149 -2.74 16.00 -4.04
C LEU A 149 -4.26 16.12 -4.14
N PRO A 150 -4.81 17.32 -4.37
CA PRO A 150 -6.23 17.51 -4.58
C PRO A 150 -6.72 16.82 -5.87
N ASN A 151 -8.04 16.57 -5.91
CA ASN A 151 -8.73 15.97 -7.03
C ASN A 151 -8.32 14.52 -7.34
N PHE A 152 -7.68 13.82 -6.41
CA PHE A 152 -7.47 12.38 -6.44
C PHE A 152 -8.32 11.70 -5.37
N PHE A 153 -8.71 10.46 -5.60
CA PHE A 153 -9.50 9.70 -4.63
C PHE A 153 -8.61 9.24 -3.46
N MET A 154 -8.97 9.64 -2.25
CA MET A 154 -8.33 9.16 -1.01
C MET A 154 -8.66 7.68 -0.77
N ASN A 155 -9.91 7.29 -1.10
CA ASN A 155 -10.44 5.94 -1.06
C ASN A 155 -11.50 5.77 -2.17
N ALA A 156 -12.29 4.70 -2.15
CA ALA A 156 -13.27 4.41 -3.19
C ALA A 156 -14.33 5.53 -3.43
N MET A 157 -14.56 6.41 -2.45
CA MET A 157 -15.71 7.34 -2.46
C MET A 157 -15.35 8.81 -2.22
N VAL A 158 -14.20 9.10 -1.63
CA VAL A 158 -13.83 10.47 -1.18
C VAL A 158 -12.69 11.01 -2.00
N GLU A 159 -12.91 12.12 -2.67
CA GLU A 159 -11.90 12.87 -3.40
C GLU A 159 -11.24 13.92 -2.49
N MET A 160 -9.92 14.06 -2.59
CA MET A 160 -9.15 15.05 -1.80
C MET A 160 -9.52 16.47 -2.23
N PRO A 161 -9.98 17.33 -1.30
CA PRO A 161 -10.27 18.72 -1.60
C PRO A 161 -8.98 19.53 -1.87
N ASP A 162 -9.12 20.65 -2.59
CA ASP A 162 -8.01 21.58 -2.82
C ASP A 162 -7.71 22.38 -1.55
N THR A 163 -6.52 22.18 -0.99
CA THR A 163 -5.99 22.90 0.22
C THR A 163 -5.21 24.15 -0.14
N GLY A 164 -5.00 24.44 -1.42
CA GLY A 164 -4.24 25.59 -1.88
C GLY A 164 -2.71 25.40 -1.91
N GLU A 165 -2.22 24.20 -1.57
CA GLU A 165 -0.81 23.82 -1.61
C GLU A 165 -0.43 23.17 -2.96
N LEU A 166 0.36 22.09 -2.92
CA LEU A 166 0.81 21.37 -4.11
C LEU A 166 -0.35 20.73 -4.88
N LYS A 167 -0.38 20.92 -6.20
CA LYS A 167 -1.41 20.40 -7.09
C LYS A 167 -0.81 19.54 -8.20
N GLY A 168 -1.63 18.66 -8.77
CA GLY A 168 -1.23 17.87 -9.93
C GLY A 168 -0.75 18.73 -11.11
N SER A 169 -1.32 19.92 -11.30
CA SER A 169 -0.91 20.86 -12.34
C SER A 169 0.48 21.48 -12.15
N ASP A 170 1.10 21.34 -10.98
CA ASP A 170 2.45 21.84 -10.71
C ASP A 170 3.53 20.91 -11.27
N PHE A 171 3.19 19.64 -11.55
CA PHE A 171 4.11 18.62 -12.07
C PHE A 171 4.18 18.61 -13.60
N VAL A 172 4.69 19.71 -14.18
CA VAL A 172 4.82 19.88 -15.64
C VAL A 172 6.23 19.58 -16.16
N ALA A 173 7.21 19.49 -15.27
CA ALA A 173 8.61 19.29 -15.62
C ALA A 173 9.07 17.84 -15.47
N GLN A 174 8.18 16.94 -15.08
CA GLN A 174 8.40 15.51 -14.86
C GLN A 174 7.68 14.70 -15.93
N GLU A 175 8.31 13.65 -16.46
CA GLU A 175 7.64 12.71 -17.38
C GLU A 175 6.67 11.80 -16.61
N TYR A 176 7.09 11.31 -15.46
CA TYR A 176 6.29 10.49 -14.55
C TYR A 176 6.42 10.96 -13.10
N VAL A 177 5.30 10.99 -12.39
CA VAL A 177 5.22 11.18 -10.94
C VAL A 177 4.53 9.98 -10.34
N PHE A 178 5.22 9.23 -9.48
CA PHE A 178 4.69 8.09 -8.75
C PHE A 178 4.53 8.47 -7.29
N SER A 179 3.38 8.16 -6.70
CA SER A 179 3.09 8.54 -5.31
C SER A 179 2.46 7.40 -4.51
N GLY A 180 2.85 7.30 -3.23
CA GLY A 180 2.06 6.67 -2.17
C GLY A 180 1.00 7.63 -1.61
N HIS A 181 0.52 7.36 -0.40
CA HIS A 181 -0.46 8.07 0.40
C HIS A 181 -1.90 7.70 0.11
N PHE A 182 -2.37 7.77 -1.14
CA PHE A 182 -3.73 7.35 -1.46
C PHE A 182 -3.76 5.87 -1.83
N HIS A 183 -4.57 5.11 -1.10
CA HIS A 183 -4.58 3.66 -1.18
C HIS A 183 -5.17 3.12 -2.48
N LYS A 184 -6.00 3.90 -3.18
CA LYS A 184 -6.56 3.51 -4.48
C LYS A 184 -5.54 3.74 -5.58
N ARG A 185 -5.22 2.69 -6.36
CA ARG A 185 -4.44 2.86 -7.60
C ARG A 185 -5.23 3.71 -8.58
N GLN A 186 -4.62 4.79 -9.05
CA GLN A 186 -5.27 5.71 -9.98
C GLN A 186 -4.22 6.51 -10.76
N ILE A 187 -4.57 6.89 -11.98
CA ILE A 187 -3.68 7.63 -12.88
C ILE A 187 -4.44 8.82 -13.43
N LYS A 188 -3.85 10.01 -13.32
CA LYS A 188 -4.33 11.23 -13.96
C LYS A 188 -3.12 11.96 -14.58
N ASN A 189 -3.12 12.12 -15.89
CA ASN A 189 -2.00 12.66 -16.68
C ASN A 189 -0.71 11.86 -16.41
N ASN A 190 0.36 12.54 -16.00
CA ASN A 190 1.65 11.93 -15.66
C ASN A 190 1.77 11.50 -14.18
N ILE A 191 0.69 11.58 -13.40
CA ILE A 191 0.70 11.26 -11.96
C ILE A 191 0.02 9.91 -11.73
N HIS A 192 0.76 9.00 -11.11
CA HIS A 192 0.37 7.64 -10.79
C HIS A 192 0.39 7.44 -9.28
N TYR A 193 -0.76 7.30 -8.63
CA TYR A 193 -0.84 6.75 -7.30
C TYR A 193 -0.75 5.24 -7.38
N LEU A 194 0.23 4.66 -6.69
CA LEU A 194 0.55 3.23 -6.76
C LEU A 194 -0.53 2.37 -6.07
N GLY A 195 -1.17 2.94 -5.06
CA GLY A 195 -2.08 2.25 -4.17
C GLY A 195 -1.36 1.36 -3.15
N ASN A 196 -2.05 1.01 -2.07
CA ASN A 196 -1.53 0.07 -1.08
C ASN A 196 -1.32 -1.34 -1.68
N PRO A 197 -0.48 -2.20 -1.06
CA PRO A 197 -0.10 -3.49 -1.64
C PRO A 197 -1.24 -4.52 -1.68
N PHE A 198 -2.24 -4.38 -0.80
CA PHE A 198 -3.43 -5.22 -0.73
C PHE A 198 -4.57 -4.50 0.02
N PRO A 199 -5.83 -4.89 -0.17
CA PRO A 199 -6.96 -4.27 0.54
C PRO A 199 -6.80 -4.34 2.05
N HIS A 200 -6.94 -3.19 2.71
CA HIS A 200 -6.73 -3.08 4.16
C HIS A 200 -8.03 -3.22 4.97
N ASN A 201 -9.14 -2.76 4.42
CA ASN A 201 -10.44 -2.76 5.09
C ASN A 201 -11.58 -2.60 4.08
N TYR A 202 -12.81 -2.39 4.57
CA TYR A 202 -14.01 -2.23 3.72
C TYR A 202 -14.06 -0.92 2.92
N ALA A 203 -13.14 0.04 3.11
CA ALA A 203 -12.99 1.15 2.19
C ALA A 203 -12.38 0.71 0.84
N ASP A 204 -11.76 -0.47 0.81
CA ASP A 204 -11.16 -1.10 -0.38
C ASP A 204 -12.05 -2.25 -0.92
N VAL A 205 -13.35 -2.26 -0.59
CA VAL A 205 -14.29 -3.29 -1.04
C VAL A 205 -14.33 -3.35 -2.57
N ASP A 206 -14.27 -4.58 -3.12
CA ASP A 206 -14.27 -4.87 -4.55
C ASP A 206 -13.11 -4.26 -5.37
N ASP A 207 -12.07 -3.75 -4.69
CA ASP A 207 -10.87 -3.18 -5.32
C ASP A 207 -9.65 -4.08 -5.04
N ASP A 208 -9.44 -5.08 -5.88
CA ASP A 208 -8.34 -6.06 -5.78
C ASP A 208 -7.14 -5.69 -6.66
N GLU A 209 -7.17 -4.56 -7.36
CA GLU A 209 -6.06 -4.11 -8.22
C GLU A 209 -4.93 -3.50 -7.39
N ARG A 210 -4.32 -4.33 -6.53
CA ARG A 210 -3.33 -3.96 -5.52
C ARG A 210 -2.08 -4.81 -5.65
N GLY A 211 -0.93 -4.25 -5.34
CA GLY A 211 0.33 -4.97 -5.41
C GLY A 211 1.53 -4.07 -5.56
N MET A 212 2.28 -4.22 -6.65
CA MET A 212 3.51 -3.48 -6.92
C MET A 212 3.58 -2.98 -8.35
N MET A 213 4.56 -2.11 -8.62
CA MET A 213 4.93 -1.64 -9.95
C MET A 213 6.36 -2.06 -10.30
N ILE A 214 6.60 -2.42 -11.55
CA ILE A 214 7.93 -2.54 -12.13
C ILE A 214 8.08 -1.49 -13.21
N LEU A 215 9.17 -0.73 -13.13
CA LEU A 215 9.54 0.30 -14.08
C LEU A 215 10.89 -0.03 -14.70
N GLU A 216 10.93 -0.27 -16.02
CA GLU A 216 12.17 -0.30 -16.78
C GLU A 216 12.47 1.09 -17.31
N HIS A 217 13.70 1.57 -17.14
CA HIS A 217 14.08 2.93 -17.54
C HIS A 217 13.77 3.20 -19.02
N GLY A 218 13.01 4.24 -19.29
CA GLY A 218 12.59 4.61 -20.64
C GLY A 218 11.39 3.84 -21.20
N LYS A 219 10.74 3.01 -20.37
CA LYS A 219 9.50 2.30 -20.73
C LYS A 219 8.35 2.68 -19.85
N GLU A 220 7.14 2.30 -20.28
CA GLU A 220 5.92 2.45 -19.48
C GLU A 220 5.96 1.60 -18.21
N PRO A 221 5.39 2.08 -17.09
CA PRO A 221 5.27 1.31 -15.86
C PRO A 221 4.33 0.12 -16.03
N VAL A 222 4.68 -1.02 -15.43
CA VAL A 222 3.86 -2.22 -15.43
C VAL A 222 3.42 -2.54 -14.00
N TYR A 223 2.11 -2.69 -13.80
CA TYR A 223 1.51 -2.97 -12.49
C TYR A 223 1.20 -4.45 -12.35
N PHE A 224 1.52 -5.01 -11.20
CA PHE A 224 1.28 -6.40 -10.85
C PHE A 224 0.40 -6.48 -9.61
N ASN A 225 -0.66 -7.26 -9.68
CA ASN A 225 -1.61 -7.45 -8.58
C ASN A 225 -1.26 -8.70 -7.78
N TRP A 226 -1.27 -8.58 -6.45
CA TRP A 226 -1.03 -9.73 -5.57
C TRP A 226 -2.30 -10.58 -5.41
N GLY A 227 -2.35 -11.69 -6.12
CA GLY A 227 -3.55 -12.54 -6.18
C GLY A 227 -3.95 -13.20 -4.87
N ASN A 228 -2.99 -13.50 -3.96
CA ASN A 228 -3.21 -14.15 -2.67
C ASN A 228 -3.48 -13.13 -1.52
N CYS A 229 -3.95 -11.95 -1.86
CA CYS A 229 -4.24 -10.90 -0.90
C CYS A 229 -5.54 -11.15 -0.10
N PRO A 230 -5.69 -10.52 1.09
CA PRO A 230 -6.99 -10.37 1.74
C PRO A 230 -7.99 -9.68 0.82
N LYS A 231 -9.25 -10.10 0.84
CA LYS A 231 -10.30 -9.52 0.00
C LYS A 231 -11.51 -9.11 0.83
N TYR A 232 -12.14 -8.00 0.46
CA TYR A 232 -13.33 -7.47 1.11
C TYR A 232 -14.49 -7.46 0.12
N ARG A 233 -15.64 -8.02 0.52
CA ARG A 233 -16.85 -8.09 -0.33
C ARG A 233 -18.10 -7.79 0.46
N ASN A 234 -19.03 -7.10 -0.20
CA ASN A 234 -20.42 -7.01 0.23
C ASN A 234 -21.25 -7.91 -0.68
N VAL A 235 -22.01 -8.84 -0.12
CA VAL A 235 -22.78 -9.84 -0.88
C VAL A 235 -24.13 -10.10 -0.23
N LYS A 236 -25.14 -10.42 -1.04
CA LYS A 236 -26.42 -10.91 -0.54
C LYS A 236 -26.33 -12.39 -0.20
N LEU A 237 -27.04 -12.84 0.84
CA LEU A 237 -27.03 -14.25 1.23
C LEU A 237 -27.53 -15.16 0.09
N SER A 238 -28.62 -14.79 -0.58
CA SER A 238 -29.13 -15.51 -1.75
C SER A 238 -28.08 -15.73 -2.83
N THR A 239 -27.32 -14.68 -3.16
CA THR A 239 -26.24 -14.73 -4.16
C THR A 239 -25.07 -15.58 -3.68
N LEU A 240 -24.71 -15.47 -2.40
CA LEU A 240 -23.64 -16.25 -1.80
C LEU A 240 -23.93 -17.75 -1.83
N LEU A 241 -25.17 -18.14 -1.54
CA LEU A 241 -25.60 -19.54 -1.59
C LEU A 241 -25.62 -20.10 -3.02
N ASP A 242 -26.08 -19.31 -3.99
CA ASP A 242 -26.14 -19.71 -5.40
C ASP A 242 -24.74 -19.86 -6.04
N LYS A 243 -23.81 -18.95 -5.71
CA LYS A 243 -22.48 -18.86 -6.32
C LYS A 243 -21.34 -19.05 -5.32
N THR A 244 -21.54 -19.90 -4.32
CA THR A 244 -20.58 -20.09 -3.22
C THR A 244 -19.15 -20.31 -3.70
N LYS A 245 -18.92 -21.26 -4.63
CA LYS A 245 -17.59 -21.62 -5.12
C LYS A 245 -16.88 -20.49 -5.88
N ASP A 246 -17.64 -19.64 -6.53
CA ASP A 246 -17.09 -18.52 -7.31
C ASP A 246 -16.71 -17.36 -6.39
N ILE A 247 -17.53 -17.11 -5.37
CA ILE A 247 -17.36 -15.99 -4.44
C ILE A 247 -16.34 -16.33 -3.36
N MET A 248 -16.45 -17.51 -2.73
CA MET A 248 -15.67 -17.87 -1.56
C MET A 248 -14.21 -18.17 -1.91
N LYS A 249 -13.31 -17.45 -1.28
CA LYS A 249 -11.85 -17.65 -1.37
C LYS A 249 -11.25 -17.56 0.04
N SER A 250 -10.02 -18.06 0.18
CA SER A 250 -9.26 -17.86 1.43
C SER A 250 -8.99 -16.38 1.70
N LYS A 251 -8.75 -16.03 2.96
CA LYS A 251 -8.46 -14.65 3.43
C LYS A 251 -9.56 -13.62 3.19
N MET A 252 -10.79 -14.04 2.89
CA MET A 252 -11.91 -13.11 2.65
C MET A 252 -12.50 -12.55 3.94
N HIS A 253 -12.91 -11.29 3.86
CA HIS A 253 -13.79 -10.60 4.79
C HIS A 253 -15.10 -10.31 4.07
N LEU A 254 -16.21 -10.82 4.56
CA LEU A 254 -17.53 -10.73 3.95
C LEU A 254 -18.51 -9.98 4.84
N ARG A 255 -19.25 -9.06 4.26
CA ARG A 255 -20.50 -8.52 4.80
C ARG A 255 -21.64 -9.12 4.01
N VAL A 256 -22.45 -9.93 4.66
CA VAL A 256 -23.54 -10.70 4.03
C VAL A 256 -24.87 -10.11 4.46
N THR A 257 -25.58 -9.48 3.54
CA THR A 257 -26.95 -8.97 3.76
C THR A 257 -27.93 -10.15 3.71
N LEU A 258 -28.75 -10.29 4.74
CA LEU A 258 -29.79 -11.31 4.85
C LEU A 258 -31.01 -10.91 4.03
N ASP A 259 -31.07 -11.24 2.75
CA ASP A 259 -32.11 -10.87 1.80
C ASP A 259 -33.13 -11.98 1.57
N ILE A 260 -33.03 -13.07 2.33
CA ILE A 260 -33.98 -14.19 2.35
C ILE A 260 -34.46 -14.45 3.78
N ASP A 261 -35.62 -15.07 3.92
CA ASP A 261 -36.16 -15.47 5.23
C ASP A 261 -35.34 -16.64 5.79
N ILE A 262 -34.61 -16.39 6.87
CA ILE A 262 -33.68 -17.34 7.48
C ILE A 262 -33.61 -17.08 9.00
N SER A 263 -33.60 -18.15 9.77
CA SER A 263 -33.42 -18.04 11.23
C SER A 263 -31.99 -17.63 11.58
N PHE A 264 -31.81 -17.12 12.78
CA PHE A 264 -30.48 -16.75 13.29
C PHE A 264 -29.57 -17.98 13.42
N GLU A 265 -30.13 -19.13 13.81
CA GLU A 265 -29.40 -20.41 13.94
C GLU A 265 -28.89 -20.89 12.59
N GLU A 266 -29.74 -20.86 11.55
CA GLU A 266 -29.34 -21.24 10.18
C GLU A 266 -28.29 -20.30 9.63
N ALA A 267 -28.45 -18.98 9.80
CA ALA A 267 -27.47 -17.99 9.34
C ALA A 267 -26.12 -18.19 10.05
N SER A 268 -26.12 -18.48 11.34
CA SER A 268 -24.92 -18.77 12.14
C SER A 268 -24.23 -20.04 11.68
N PHE A 269 -25.01 -21.08 11.42
CA PHE A 269 -24.47 -22.35 10.89
C PHE A 269 -23.80 -22.16 9.52
N ILE A 270 -24.44 -21.43 8.60
CA ILE A 270 -23.86 -21.09 7.29
C ILE A 270 -22.54 -20.34 7.48
N LYS A 271 -22.53 -19.31 8.33
CA LYS A 271 -21.32 -18.55 8.62
C LYS A 271 -20.17 -19.45 9.11
N GLU A 272 -20.41 -20.28 10.13
CA GLU A 272 -19.41 -21.17 10.71
C GLU A 272 -18.90 -22.18 9.69
N THR A 273 -19.81 -22.75 8.91
CA THR A 273 -19.48 -23.71 7.85
C THR A 273 -18.58 -23.07 6.79
N PHE A 274 -18.95 -21.90 6.30
CA PHE A 274 -18.17 -21.21 5.27
C PHE A 274 -16.81 -20.72 5.77
N MET A 275 -16.74 -20.22 6.99
CA MET A 275 -15.45 -19.84 7.59
C MET A 275 -14.50 -21.05 7.68
N LYS A 276 -15.02 -22.21 8.07
CA LYS A 276 -14.24 -23.45 8.19
C LYS A 276 -13.84 -24.04 6.84
N GLU A 277 -14.77 -24.15 5.88
CA GLU A 277 -14.53 -24.82 4.61
C GLU A 277 -13.65 -24.00 3.65
N TYR A 278 -13.82 -22.68 3.63
CA TYR A 278 -13.14 -21.81 2.67
C TYR A 278 -11.98 -21.01 3.27
N GLY A 279 -11.73 -21.12 4.57
CA GLY A 279 -10.67 -20.35 5.24
C GLY A 279 -10.93 -18.85 5.22
N CYS A 280 -12.20 -18.44 5.24
CA CYS A 280 -12.60 -17.04 5.40
C CYS A 280 -12.15 -16.51 6.76
N ARG A 281 -11.71 -15.27 6.77
CA ARG A 281 -11.30 -14.60 8.01
C ARG A 281 -12.45 -14.06 8.82
N GLU A 282 -13.47 -13.56 8.13
CA GLU A 282 -14.61 -12.93 8.77
C GLU A 282 -15.86 -13.02 7.88
N ILE A 283 -16.99 -13.34 8.51
CA ILE A 283 -18.31 -13.18 7.91
C ILE A 283 -19.17 -12.41 8.89
N THR A 284 -19.59 -11.20 8.52
CA THR A 284 -20.53 -10.37 9.27
C THR A 284 -21.89 -10.46 8.62
N LEU A 285 -22.90 -10.89 9.38
CA LEU A 285 -24.28 -10.96 8.92
C LEU A 285 -24.96 -9.60 9.17
N ILE A 286 -25.58 -9.03 8.15
CA ILE A 286 -26.26 -7.74 8.19
C ILE A 286 -27.75 -7.98 7.92
N PRO A 287 -28.65 -7.68 8.87
CA PRO A 287 -30.10 -7.72 8.63
C PRO A 287 -30.48 -6.80 7.45
N ASN A 288 -31.51 -7.22 6.69
CA ASN A 288 -32.03 -6.43 5.57
C ASN A 288 -32.89 -5.29 6.07
#